data_7fe58a5dfef755ce2733527cfdade41a
#
_entry.id   7fe58a5dfef755ce2733527cfdade41a
#
_cell.length_a   1.000
_cell.length_b   1.000
_cell.length_c   1.000
_cell.angle_alpha   90.00
_cell.angle_beta   90.00
_cell.angle_gamma   90.00
#
_symmetry.space_group_name_H-M   'P 1'
#
loop_
_entity.id
_entity.type
_entity.pdbx_description
1 polymer ?
#
loop_
_entity_poly.entity_id
_entity_poly.type
_entity_poly.pdbx_seq_one_letter_code
_entity_poly.pdbx_strand_id
1 'polypeptide(L)'
;MIEPLTQQHALEIANNWHYEAPYDFYDMKNDLEDYEEMISPKARGDRYYQVMREGKLYGFFCLEQKGERNLELGLGMKPEHCGKGQGAAFLQEILDFIKKKFAPQVISLSVADFNHRAQQLYLNMGFEVVRRIPQESNGDIHLFVEMEKKV
;
A
#
# COMPACT_ATOMS: atom_id res chain seq x y z
N MET A 1 4.32 15.65 -2.18
CA MET A 1 3.60 15.78 -3.46
C MET A 1 3.19 14.42 -3.98
N ILE A 2 1.96 14.28 -4.40
CA ILE A 2 1.41 13.03 -4.92
C ILE A 2 1.07 13.22 -6.41
N GLU A 3 1.51 12.28 -7.23
CA GLU A 3 1.32 12.31 -8.69
C GLU A 3 1.28 10.89 -9.25
N PRO A 4 0.84 10.70 -10.50
CA PRO A 4 0.82 9.36 -11.09
C PRO A 4 2.20 8.71 -11.06
N LEU A 5 2.23 7.39 -10.80
CA LEU A 5 3.48 6.64 -10.73
C LEU A 5 4.13 6.55 -12.11
N THR A 6 5.41 6.94 -12.19
CA THR A 6 6.18 6.84 -13.43
C THR A 6 6.71 5.42 -13.63
N GLN A 7 6.97 5.05 -14.88
CA GLN A 7 7.55 3.75 -15.19
C GLN A 7 8.93 3.58 -14.56
N GLN A 8 9.73 4.63 -14.56
CA GLN A 8 11.06 4.59 -13.93
C GLN A 8 10.97 4.26 -12.44
N HIS A 9 10.07 4.91 -11.72
CA HIS A 9 9.87 4.65 -10.30
C HIS A 9 9.21 3.29 -10.04
N ALA A 10 8.31 2.85 -10.92
CA ALA A 10 7.72 1.53 -10.82
C ALA A 10 8.78 0.42 -10.90
N LEU A 11 9.73 0.55 -11.81
CA LEU A 11 10.86 -0.39 -11.95
C LEU A 11 11.77 -0.35 -10.72
N GLU A 12 12.02 0.82 -10.17
CA GLU A 12 12.80 0.95 -8.93
C GLU A 12 12.11 0.20 -7.78
N ILE A 13 10.83 0.42 -7.58
CA ILE A 13 10.04 -0.24 -6.53
C ILE A 13 10.09 -1.76 -6.71
N ALA A 14 9.81 -2.24 -7.91
CA ALA A 14 9.72 -3.67 -8.19
C ALA A 14 11.06 -4.40 -8.02
N ASN A 15 12.17 -3.76 -8.38
CA ASN A 15 13.47 -4.42 -8.47
C ASN A 15 14.42 -4.08 -7.31
N ASN A 16 14.27 -2.92 -6.68
CA ASN A 16 15.29 -2.41 -5.75
C ASN A 16 14.80 -2.21 -4.32
N TRP A 17 13.50 -2.28 -4.07
CA TRP A 17 12.98 -2.13 -2.71
C TRP A 17 12.97 -3.47 -1.99
N HIS A 18 13.90 -3.61 -1.03
CA HIS A 18 14.05 -4.81 -0.22
C HIS A 18 13.92 -4.46 1.24
N TYR A 19 13.08 -5.20 1.95
CA TYR A 19 12.79 -4.96 3.36
C TYR A 19 13.54 -5.97 4.24
N GLU A 20 13.82 -5.57 5.47
CA GLU A 20 14.42 -6.46 6.46
C GLU A 20 13.40 -7.50 6.93
N ALA A 21 13.87 -8.70 7.24
CA ALA A 21 13.01 -9.75 7.76
C ALA A 21 12.33 -9.29 9.07
N PRO A 22 11.05 -9.62 9.31
CA PRO A 22 10.17 -10.48 8.49
C PRO A 22 9.47 -9.72 7.36
N TYR A 23 9.73 -8.42 7.18
CA TYR A 23 9.03 -7.56 6.22
C TYR A 23 9.47 -7.78 4.78
N ASP A 24 10.53 -8.56 4.55
CA ASP A 24 10.92 -9.02 3.21
C ASP A 24 9.81 -9.83 2.54
N PHE A 25 8.81 -10.29 3.29
CA PHE A 25 7.56 -10.83 2.75
C PHE A 25 6.92 -9.90 1.72
N TYR A 26 7.09 -8.58 1.86
CA TYR A 26 6.52 -7.58 0.96
C TYR A 26 7.41 -7.23 -0.24
N ASP A 27 8.57 -7.82 -0.36
CA ASP A 27 9.41 -7.63 -1.55
C ASP A 27 8.63 -8.13 -2.77
N MET A 28 8.51 -7.28 -3.80
CA MET A 28 7.61 -7.58 -4.92
C MET A 28 7.98 -8.85 -5.68
N LYS A 29 9.26 -9.18 -5.75
CA LYS A 29 9.69 -10.39 -6.46
C LYS A 29 9.25 -11.68 -5.77
N ASN A 30 8.78 -11.60 -4.53
CA ASN A 30 8.23 -12.75 -3.81
C ASN A 30 6.79 -13.06 -4.22
N ASP A 31 6.10 -12.13 -4.90
CA ASP A 31 4.77 -12.34 -5.45
C ASP A 31 4.80 -11.96 -6.93
N LEU A 32 4.75 -12.98 -7.79
CA LEU A 32 4.90 -12.79 -9.23
C LEU A 32 3.80 -11.91 -9.83
N GLU A 33 2.56 -12.07 -9.37
CA GLU A 33 1.45 -11.25 -9.87
C GLU A 33 1.66 -9.78 -9.54
N ASP A 34 2.06 -9.48 -8.31
CA ASP A 34 2.33 -8.10 -7.89
C ASP A 34 3.51 -7.51 -8.67
N TYR A 35 4.55 -8.30 -8.88
CA TYR A 35 5.71 -7.88 -9.66
C TYR A 35 5.32 -7.54 -11.10
N GLU A 36 4.60 -8.44 -11.75
CA GLU A 36 4.18 -8.26 -13.14
C GLU A 36 3.26 -7.05 -13.30
N GLU A 37 2.35 -6.83 -12.35
CA GLU A 37 1.48 -5.64 -12.37
C GLU A 37 2.32 -4.37 -12.23
N MET A 38 3.26 -4.35 -11.29
CA MET A 38 4.07 -3.15 -11.03
C MET A 38 4.91 -2.74 -12.24
N ILE A 39 5.51 -3.69 -12.95
CA ILE A 39 6.37 -3.36 -14.09
C ILE A 39 5.61 -3.06 -15.39
N SER A 40 4.30 -3.28 -15.42
CA SER A 40 3.47 -3.10 -16.62
C SER A 40 2.67 -1.80 -16.53
N PRO A 41 2.97 -0.80 -17.39
CA PRO A 41 2.16 0.44 -17.43
C PRO A 41 0.70 0.15 -17.73
N LYS A 42 0.43 -0.82 -18.61
CA LYS A 42 -0.92 -1.19 -18.98
C LYS A 42 -1.69 -1.81 -17.80
N ALA A 43 -1.04 -2.71 -17.05
CA ALA A 43 -1.68 -3.36 -15.90
C ALA A 43 -1.93 -2.38 -14.76
N ARG A 44 -1.03 -1.42 -14.53
CA ARG A 44 -1.23 -0.39 -13.53
C ARG A 44 -2.37 0.57 -13.86
N GLY A 45 -2.56 0.86 -15.15
CA GLY A 45 -3.54 1.85 -15.57
C GLY A 45 -3.32 3.19 -14.89
N ASP A 46 -4.38 3.79 -14.37
CA ASP A 46 -4.36 5.06 -13.65
C ASP A 46 -4.53 4.89 -12.12
N ARG A 47 -4.32 3.68 -11.61
CA ARG A 47 -4.57 3.33 -10.22
C ARG A 47 -3.40 3.56 -9.28
N TYR A 48 -2.20 3.79 -9.79
CA TYR A 48 -0.97 3.88 -9.01
C TYR A 48 -0.45 5.30 -8.92
N TYR A 49 -0.03 5.68 -7.72
CA TYR A 49 0.50 7.03 -7.43
C TYR A 49 1.84 6.92 -6.73
N GLN A 50 2.66 7.93 -6.92
CA GLN A 50 3.92 8.07 -6.19
C GLN A 50 3.85 9.25 -5.22
N VAL A 51 4.46 9.07 -4.07
CA VAL A 51 4.60 10.10 -3.06
C VAL A 51 6.04 10.61 -3.10
N MET A 52 6.20 11.87 -3.44
CA MET A 52 7.51 12.50 -3.59
C MET A 52 7.77 13.46 -2.44
N ARG A 53 9.01 13.49 -1.96
CA ARG A 53 9.47 14.44 -0.96
C ARG A 53 10.84 14.97 -1.35
N GLU A 54 10.99 16.29 -1.42
CA GLU A 54 12.24 16.95 -1.79
C GLU A 54 12.79 16.43 -3.13
N GLY A 55 11.91 16.19 -4.09
CA GLY A 55 12.27 15.70 -5.42
C GLY A 55 12.65 14.23 -5.48
N LYS A 56 12.46 13.48 -4.40
CA LYS A 56 12.83 12.06 -4.32
C LYS A 56 11.60 11.18 -4.05
N LEU A 57 11.65 9.96 -4.57
CA LEU A 57 10.61 8.97 -4.32
C LEU A 57 10.63 8.56 -2.85
N TYR A 58 9.50 8.74 -2.18
CA TYR A 58 9.33 8.42 -0.77
C TYR A 58 8.51 7.15 -0.55
N GLY A 59 7.44 7.01 -1.32
CA GLY A 59 6.54 5.88 -1.24
C GLY A 59 5.61 5.82 -2.44
N PHE A 60 4.73 4.84 -2.43
CA PHE A 60 3.70 4.70 -3.46
C PHE A 60 2.40 4.22 -2.84
N PHE A 61 1.31 4.36 -3.57
CA PHE A 61 0.06 3.71 -3.22
C PHE A 61 -0.75 3.42 -4.47
N CYS A 62 -1.67 2.47 -4.34
CA CYS A 62 -2.62 2.16 -5.39
C CYS A 62 -4.03 2.07 -4.82
N LEU A 63 -5.01 2.31 -5.68
CA LEU A 63 -6.40 2.30 -5.31
C LEU A 63 -7.17 1.37 -6.23
N GLU A 64 -8.07 0.57 -5.66
CA GLU A 64 -8.95 -0.29 -6.42
C GLU A 64 -10.40 -0.10 -5.97
N GLN A 65 -11.30 0.10 -6.91
CA GLN A 65 -12.71 0.23 -6.63
C GLN A 65 -13.28 -1.12 -6.23
N LYS A 66 -13.82 -1.24 -5.03
CA LYS A 66 -14.37 -2.50 -4.49
C LYS A 66 -15.87 -2.45 -4.27
N GLY A 67 -16.54 -1.57 -4.91
CA GLY A 67 -17.96 -1.35 -4.78
C GLY A 67 -18.24 0.13 -4.92
N GLU A 68 -19.50 0.49 -4.81
CA GLU A 68 -19.88 1.88 -4.89
C GLU A 68 -19.31 2.64 -3.68
N ARG A 69 -18.42 3.61 -3.92
CA ARG A 69 -17.82 4.48 -2.91
C ARG A 69 -16.93 3.76 -1.86
N ASN A 70 -16.43 2.58 -2.22
CA ASN A 70 -15.46 1.86 -1.41
C ASN A 70 -14.16 1.69 -2.20
N LEU A 71 -13.06 2.23 -1.68
CA LEU A 71 -11.73 2.11 -2.29
C LEU A 71 -10.84 1.24 -1.42
N GLU A 72 -10.21 0.25 -2.05
CA GLU A 72 -9.16 -0.54 -1.40
C GLU A 72 -7.82 0.13 -1.64
N LEU A 73 -7.07 0.35 -0.57
CA LEU A 73 -5.78 1.01 -0.56
C LEU A 73 -4.65 -0.01 -0.40
N GLY A 74 -3.70 0.01 -1.32
CA GLY A 74 -2.41 -0.65 -1.16
C GLY A 74 -1.34 0.42 -1.08
N LEU A 75 -0.34 0.25 -0.22
CA LEU A 75 0.70 1.26 -0.06
C LEU A 75 2.04 0.64 0.31
N GLY A 76 3.10 1.33 -0.02
CA GLY A 76 4.46 0.95 0.35
C GLY A 76 5.32 2.16 0.56
N MET A 77 6.16 2.13 1.59
CA MET A 77 7.14 3.16 1.89
C MET A 77 8.52 2.65 1.51
N LYS A 78 9.35 3.53 0.98
CA LYS A 78 10.72 3.16 0.62
C LYS A 78 11.43 2.56 1.85
N PRO A 79 12.15 1.44 1.70
CA PRO A 79 12.72 0.73 2.85
C PRO A 79 13.54 1.59 3.81
N GLU A 80 14.33 2.54 3.30
CA GLU A 80 15.16 3.42 4.14
C GLU A 80 14.35 4.33 5.07
N HIS A 81 13.07 4.52 4.79
CA HIS A 81 12.17 5.35 5.60
C HIS A 81 11.31 4.54 6.58
N CYS A 82 11.35 3.22 6.50
CA CYS A 82 10.58 2.36 7.37
C CYS A 82 11.16 2.29 8.78
N GLY A 83 10.28 2.06 9.78
CA GLY A 83 10.70 1.88 11.17
C GLY A 83 11.22 3.13 11.86
N LYS A 84 10.92 4.32 11.33
CA LYS A 84 11.41 5.61 11.86
C LYS A 84 10.29 6.51 12.37
N GLY A 85 9.11 5.95 12.62
CA GLY A 85 7.99 6.71 13.13
C GLY A 85 7.31 7.62 12.10
N GLN A 86 7.57 7.42 10.81
CA GLN A 86 7.06 8.29 9.74
C GLN A 86 5.77 7.77 9.10
N GLY A 87 5.32 6.58 9.48
CA GLY A 87 4.17 5.93 8.85
C GLY A 87 2.87 6.71 9.00
N ALA A 88 2.63 7.33 10.16
CA ALA A 88 1.40 8.08 10.40
C ALA A 88 1.28 9.31 9.48
N ALA A 89 2.35 10.07 9.32
CA ALA A 89 2.36 11.23 8.43
C ALA A 89 2.21 10.82 6.97
N PHE A 90 2.86 9.74 6.57
CA PHE A 90 2.75 9.18 5.23
C PHE A 90 1.32 8.76 4.93
N LEU A 91 0.71 7.98 5.82
CA LEU A 91 -0.67 7.53 5.65
C LEU A 91 -1.65 8.71 5.65
N GLN A 92 -1.46 9.69 6.52
CA GLN A 92 -2.34 10.85 6.57
C GLN A 92 -2.33 11.64 5.26
N GLU A 93 -1.17 11.83 4.67
CA GLU A 93 -1.05 12.49 3.37
C GLU A 93 -1.83 11.75 2.29
N ILE A 94 -1.73 10.43 2.27
CA ILE A 94 -2.46 9.59 1.32
C ILE A 94 -3.97 9.69 1.56
N LEU A 95 -4.41 9.58 2.81
CA LEU A 95 -5.84 9.66 3.15
C LEU A 95 -6.45 11.02 2.77
N ASP A 96 -5.72 12.11 3.02
CA ASP A 96 -6.18 13.45 2.64
C ASP A 96 -6.34 13.57 1.13
N PHE A 97 -5.39 13.03 0.37
CA PHE A 97 -5.46 13.02 -1.09
C PHE A 97 -6.68 12.22 -1.58
N ILE A 98 -6.90 11.03 -1.03
CA ILE A 98 -8.03 10.17 -1.41
C ILE A 98 -9.36 10.86 -1.12
N LYS A 99 -9.51 11.44 0.05
CA LYS A 99 -10.74 12.14 0.45
C LYS A 99 -11.04 13.30 -0.48
N LYS A 100 -10.03 14.09 -0.83
CA LYS A 100 -10.19 15.26 -1.67
C LYS A 100 -10.51 14.90 -3.12
N LYS A 101 -9.83 13.86 -3.66
CA LYS A 101 -9.96 13.52 -5.09
C LYS A 101 -11.13 12.60 -5.38
N PHE A 102 -11.41 11.63 -4.51
CA PHE A 102 -12.37 10.56 -4.79
C PHE A 102 -13.60 10.61 -3.89
N ALA A 103 -13.51 11.23 -2.72
CA ALA A 103 -14.59 11.32 -1.74
C ALA A 103 -15.29 9.96 -1.47
N PRO A 104 -14.55 8.88 -1.13
CA PRO A 104 -15.18 7.60 -0.85
C PRO A 104 -15.89 7.63 0.50
N GLN A 105 -16.79 6.68 0.72
CA GLN A 105 -17.41 6.49 2.04
C GLN A 105 -16.56 5.59 2.93
N VAL A 106 -15.86 4.62 2.33
CA VAL A 106 -15.05 3.66 3.06
C VAL A 106 -13.72 3.48 2.34
N ILE A 107 -12.64 3.43 3.11
CA ILE A 107 -11.31 3.03 2.64
C ILE A 107 -10.98 1.72 3.35
N SER A 108 -10.65 0.67 2.59
CA SER A 108 -10.27 -0.63 3.11
C SER A 108 -8.82 -0.95 2.76
N LEU A 109 -8.21 -1.84 3.52
CA LEU A 109 -6.87 -2.35 3.24
C LEU A 109 -6.72 -3.74 3.85
N SER A 110 -5.73 -4.47 3.34
CA SER A 110 -5.36 -5.79 3.87
C SER A 110 -3.90 -5.76 4.31
N VAL A 111 -3.62 -6.36 5.45
CA VAL A 111 -2.27 -6.42 6.00
C VAL A 111 -1.99 -7.84 6.47
N ALA A 112 -0.78 -8.34 6.24
CA ALA A 112 -0.40 -9.67 6.69
C ALA A 112 -0.53 -9.78 8.22
N ASP A 113 -1.07 -10.90 8.69
CA ASP A 113 -1.39 -11.09 10.11
C ASP A 113 -0.17 -10.94 11.02
N PHE A 114 1.03 -11.27 10.55
CA PHE A 114 2.25 -11.10 11.33
C PHE A 114 2.67 -9.63 11.52
N ASN A 115 2.17 -8.74 10.67
CA ASN A 115 2.62 -7.34 10.66
C ASN A 115 1.86 -6.50 11.70
N HIS A 116 2.21 -6.70 12.96
CA HIS A 116 1.58 -5.97 14.07
C HIS A 116 1.89 -4.48 14.05
N ARG A 117 3.06 -4.12 13.56
CA ARG A 117 3.46 -2.71 13.43
C ARG A 117 2.51 -1.92 12.54
N ALA A 118 2.19 -2.46 11.36
CA ALA A 118 1.26 -1.82 10.45
C ALA A 118 -0.17 -1.83 11.00
N GLN A 119 -0.60 -2.94 11.59
CA GLN A 119 -1.93 -3.03 12.19
C GLN A 119 -2.13 -1.97 13.26
N GLN A 120 -1.14 -1.77 14.13
CA GLN A 120 -1.22 -0.75 15.16
C GLN A 120 -1.29 0.66 14.58
N LEU A 121 -0.52 0.92 13.53
CA LEU A 121 -0.58 2.19 12.81
C LEU A 121 -2.00 2.45 12.29
N TYR A 122 -2.59 1.46 11.63
CA TYR A 122 -3.93 1.61 11.05
C TYR A 122 -4.99 1.80 12.13
N LEU A 123 -4.91 1.05 13.23
CA LEU A 123 -5.82 1.25 14.38
C LEU A 123 -5.71 2.67 14.92
N ASN A 124 -4.50 3.19 15.08
CA ASN A 124 -4.28 4.55 15.57
C ASN A 124 -4.80 5.62 14.61
N MET A 125 -4.92 5.29 13.33
CA MET A 125 -5.42 6.19 12.30
C MET A 125 -6.93 6.05 12.05
N GLY A 126 -7.62 5.25 12.86
CA GLY A 126 -9.07 5.13 12.81
C GLY A 126 -9.61 3.97 11.99
N PHE A 127 -8.75 3.05 11.56
CA PHE A 127 -9.19 1.83 10.91
C PHE A 127 -9.64 0.80 11.96
N GLU A 128 -10.59 -0.04 11.59
CA GLU A 128 -11.09 -1.13 12.43
C GLU A 128 -10.90 -2.46 11.72
N VAL A 129 -10.63 -3.52 12.48
CA VAL A 129 -10.52 -4.87 11.93
C VAL A 129 -11.92 -5.36 11.56
N VAL A 130 -12.09 -5.77 10.30
CA VAL A 130 -13.33 -6.34 9.80
C VAL A 130 -13.31 -7.85 9.91
N ARG A 131 -12.23 -8.48 9.46
CA ARG A 131 -12.06 -9.93 9.48
C ARG A 131 -10.61 -10.32 9.25
N ARG A 132 -10.33 -11.61 9.53
CA ARG A 132 -9.08 -12.27 9.15
C ARG A 132 -9.39 -13.34 8.14
N ILE A 133 -8.73 -13.33 6.99
CA ILE A 133 -9.00 -14.28 5.90
C ILE A 133 -7.69 -14.85 5.36
N PRO A 134 -7.70 -16.14 4.95
CA PRO A 134 -6.56 -16.69 4.22
C PRO A 134 -6.57 -16.14 2.78
N GLN A 135 -5.40 -15.78 2.28
CA GLN A 135 -5.20 -15.30 0.91
C GLN A 135 -3.96 -15.94 0.32
N GLU A 136 -3.99 -16.21 -0.98
CA GLU A 136 -2.80 -16.63 -1.70
C GLU A 136 -1.87 -15.44 -1.91
N SER A 137 -0.63 -15.59 -1.49
CA SER A 137 0.40 -14.58 -1.62
C SER A 137 1.77 -15.26 -1.55
N ASN A 138 2.73 -14.77 -2.34
CA ASN A 138 4.09 -15.31 -2.35
C ASN A 138 4.14 -16.84 -2.62
N GLY A 139 3.21 -17.34 -3.43
CA GLY A 139 3.15 -18.74 -3.81
C GLY A 139 2.58 -19.68 -2.75
N ASP A 140 2.01 -19.16 -1.68
CA ASP A 140 1.41 -19.96 -0.60
C ASP A 140 0.19 -19.23 -0.02
N ILE A 141 -0.49 -19.87 0.92
CA ILE A 141 -1.64 -19.28 1.59
C ILE A 141 -1.19 -18.68 2.92
N HIS A 142 -1.49 -17.40 3.13
CA HIS A 142 -1.15 -16.66 4.34
C HIS A 142 -2.40 -16.00 4.91
N LEU A 143 -2.41 -15.79 6.22
CA LEU A 143 -3.50 -15.09 6.89
C LEU A 143 -3.31 -13.58 6.77
N PHE A 144 -4.37 -12.88 6.36
CA PHE A 144 -4.41 -11.44 6.26
C PHE A 144 -5.51 -10.84 7.14
N VAL A 145 -5.24 -9.66 7.64
CA VAL A 145 -6.21 -8.86 8.40
C VAL A 145 -6.79 -7.82 7.46
N GLU A 146 -8.10 -7.84 7.30
CA GLU A 146 -8.82 -6.84 6.50
C GLU A 146 -9.34 -5.76 7.43
N MET A 147 -9.03 -4.50 7.11
CA MET A 147 -9.37 -3.35 7.95
C MET A 147 -10.08 -2.29 7.12
N GLU A 148 -10.96 -1.52 7.77
CA GLU A 148 -11.73 -0.48 7.12
C GLU A 148 -11.76 0.80 7.96
N LYS A 149 -11.83 1.94 7.26
CA LYS A 149 -12.06 3.25 7.85
C LYS A 149 -13.23 3.91 7.14
N LYS A 150 -14.24 4.32 7.89
CA LYS A 150 -15.32 5.17 7.37
C LYS A 150 -14.82 6.61 7.28
N VAL A 151 -15.10 7.23 6.17
CA VAL A 151 -14.57 8.56 5.85
C VAL A 151 -15.66 9.61 5.84
#